data_40c677178eb32c3204749791e6fbba72
#
_entry.id   40c677178eb32c3204749791e6fbba72
#
_cell.length_a   1.000
_cell.length_b   1.000
_cell.length_c   1.000
_cell.angle_alpha   90.00
_cell.angle_beta   90.00
_cell.angle_gamma   90.00
#
_symmetry.space_group_name_H-M   'P 1'
#
loop_
_entity.id
_entity.type
_entity.pdbx_description
1 polymer ?
#
loop_
_entity_poly.entity_id
_entity_poly.type
_entity_poly.pdbx_seq_one_letter_code
_entity_poly.pdbx_strand_id
1 'polypeptide(L)'
;MHELGVVFHIIDSLEEVAKENDVTQIQSVTIEIGEVSTVIPHYLTDCWEWAIKKKPMLTGCAMKVEILPAITWCDGCKQEYPTVQHGRICPYCGSEKTWLLKGNELNIKEVEVL
;
A
#
# COMPACT_ATOMS: atom_id res chain seq x y z
N MET A 1 7.18 7.90 -6.16
CA MET A 1 6.40 7.03 -7.04
C MET A 1 5.22 7.80 -7.63
N HIS A 2 4.83 7.46 -8.81
CA HIS A 2 3.77 8.16 -9.52
C HIS A 2 2.41 7.55 -9.16
N GLU A 3 1.63 8.21 -8.34
CA GLU A 3 0.36 7.68 -7.80
C GLU A 3 -0.64 7.28 -8.90
N LEU A 4 -0.71 8.03 -9.99
CA LEU A 4 -1.61 7.70 -11.09
C LEU A 4 -1.26 6.36 -11.74
N GLY A 5 0.04 6.09 -11.93
CA GLY A 5 0.51 4.79 -12.44
C GLY A 5 0.17 3.65 -11.49
N VAL A 6 0.26 3.89 -10.19
CA VAL A 6 -0.13 2.91 -9.16
C VAL A 6 -1.62 2.63 -9.24
N VAL A 7 -2.45 3.66 -9.40
CA VAL A 7 -3.91 3.51 -9.55
C VAL A 7 -4.24 2.65 -10.77
N PHE A 8 -3.62 2.90 -11.91
CA PHE A 8 -3.85 2.10 -13.11
C PHE A 8 -3.44 0.65 -12.92
N HIS A 9 -2.34 0.41 -12.22
CA HIS A 9 -1.92 -0.95 -11.88
C HIS A 9 -2.95 -1.66 -10.99
N ILE A 10 -3.48 -0.95 -10.00
CA ILE A 10 -4.54 -1.50 -9.13
C ILE A 10 -5.78 -1.82 -9.93
N ILE A 11 -6.21 -0.91 -10.82
CA ILE A 11 -7.38 -1.13 -11.68
C ILE A 11 -7.18 -2.36 -12.56
N ASP A 12 -6.02 -2.50 -13.19
CA ASP A 12 -5.72 -3.67 -14.03
C ASP A 12 -5.82 -4.96 -13.24
N SER A 13 -5.28 -4.97 -12.02
CA SER A 13 -5.36 -6.14 -11.13
C SER A 13 -6.81 -6.47 -10.76
N LEU A 14 -7.62 -5.46 -10.48
CA LEU A 14 -9.03 -5.65 -10.14
C LEU A 14 -9.84 -6.15 -11.34
N GLU A 15 -9.56 -5.64 -12.52
CA GLU A 15 -10.23 -6.12 -13.75
C GLU A 15 -9.93 -7.60 -14.00
N GLU A 16 -8.69 -8.01 -13.76
CA GLU A 16 -8.29 -9.41 -13.92
C GLU A 16 -9.00 -10.31 -12.91
N VAL A 17 -9.02 -9.91 -11.64
CA VAL A 17 -9.72 -10.65 -10.58
C VAL A 17 -11.21 -10.74 -10.87
N ALA A 18 -11.83 -9.65 -11.31
CA ALA A 18 -13.24 -9.61 -11.65
C ALA A 18 -13.56 -10.54 -12.80
N LYS A 19 -12.73 -10.58 -13.82
CA LYS A 19 -12.89 -11.46 -14.98
C LYS A 19 -12.81 -12.93 -14.58
N GLU A 20 -11.85 -13.28 -13.72
CA GLU A 20 -11.65 -14.65 -13.26
C GLU A 20 -12.80 -15.15 -12.39
N ASN A 21 -13.50 -14.25 -11.70
CA ASN A 21 -14.53 -14.60 -10.74
C ASN A 21 -15.94 -14.18 -11.17
N ASP A 22 -16.12 -13.76 -12.42
CA ASP A 22 -17.41 -13.30 -12.99
C ASP A 22 -18.04 -12.17 -12.17
N VAL A 23 -17.22 -11.27 -11.66
CA VAL A 23 -17.68 -10.10 -10.90
C VAL A 23 -17.93 -8.95 -11.86
N THR A 24 -19.08 -8.28 -11.72
CA THR A 24 -19.46 -7.16 -12.58
C THR A 24 -19.39 -5.80 -11.89
N GLN A 25 -19.33 -5.81 -10.54
CA GLN A 25 -19.32 -4.58 -9.74
C GLN A 25 -18.48 -4.78 -8.51
N ILE A 26 -17.54 -3.85 -8.28
CA ILE A 26 -16.70 -3.82 -7.07
C ILE A 26 -17.15 -2.65 -6.20
N GLN A 27 -17.46 -2.93 -4.95
CA GLN A 27 -17.99 -1.96 -4.00
C GLN A 27 -16.89 -1.18 -3.28
N SER A 28 -15.82 -1.85 -2.89
CA SER A 28 -14.68 -1.20 -2.24
C SER A 28 -13.41 -2.01 -2.42
N VAL A 29 -12.28 -1.33 -2.26
CA VAL A 29 -10.96 -1.95 -2.26
C VAL A 29 -10.17 -1.39 -1.07
N THR A 30 -9.46 -2.26 -0.36
CA THR A 30 -8.59 -1.85 0.74
C THR A 30 -7.13 -2.04 0.32
N ILE A 31 -6.36 -0.97 0.40
CA ILE A 31 -4.95 -0.95 0.02
C ILE A 31 -4.09 -0.79 1.27
N GLU A 32 -3.09 -1.65 1.41
CA GLU A 32 -2.09 -1.53 2.46
C GLU A 32 -0.89 -0.77 1.90
N ILE A 33 -0.50 0.30 2.59
CA ILE A 33 0.65 1.12 2.22
C ILE A 33 1.62 1.15 3.40
N GLY A 34 2.86 0.79 3.15
CA GLY A 34 3.89 0.85 4.18
C GLY A 34 4.20 2.29 4.60
N GLU A 35 4.50 2.46 5.88
CA GLU A 35 4.75 3.77 6.50
C GLU A 35 5.88 4.55 5.82
N VAL A 36 6.88 3.86 5.26
CA VAL A 36 8.01 4.48 4.56
C VAL A 36 7.93 4.31 3.05
N SER A 37 6.78 3.91 2.53
CA SER A 37 6.54 3.85 1.09
C SER A 37 6.58 5.26 0.49
N THR A 38 7.00 5.35 -0.77
CA THR A 38 6.99 6.62 -1.49
C THR A 38 5.60 7.02 -1.99
N VAL A 39 4.62 6.12 -1.88
CA VAL A 39 3.23 6.39 -2.26
C VAL A 39 2.57 7.25 -1.19
N ILE A 40 2.02 8.38 -1.59
CA ILE A 40 1.33 9.29 -0.68
C ILE A 40 -0.17 8.96 -0.70
N PRO A 41 -0.76 8.50 0.43
CA PRO A 41 -2.13 7.99 0.45
C PRO A 41 -3.17 8.97 -0.09
N HIS A 42 -3.10 10.20 0.29
CA HIS A 42 -4.06 11.23 -0.12
C HIS A 42 -3.99 11.52 -1.64
N TYR A 43 -2.80 11.47 -2.24
CA TYR A 43 -2.67 11.58 -3.69
C TYR A 43 -3.18 10.33 -4.39
N LEU A 44 -2.98 9.17 -3.77
CA LEU A 44 -3.48 7.90 -4.32
C LEU A 44 -5.01 7.91 -4.39
N THR A 45 -5.67 8.31 -3.31
CA THR A 45 -7.15 8.36 -3.26
C THR A 45 -7.72 9.40 -4.22
N ASP A 46 -7.05 10.54 -4.37
CA ASP A 46 -7.47 11.56 -5.34
C ASP A 46 -7.38 11.04 -6.78
N CYS A 47 -6.28 10.38 -7.12
CA CYS A 47 -6.11 9.76 -8.44
C CYS A 47 -7.15 8.66 -8.67
N TRP A 48 -7.46 7.89 -7.62
CA TRP A 48 -8.47 6.83 -7.68
C TRP A 48 -9.84 7.39 -8.07
N GLU A 49 -10.29 8.42 -7.37
CA GLU A 49 -11.59 9.05 -7.64
C GLU A 49 -11.71 9.54 -9.09
N TRP A 50 -10.61 10.07 -9.62
CA TRP A 50 -10.57 10.52 -11.01
C TRP A 50 -10.61 9.35 -11.99
N ALA A 51 -9.79 8.34 -11.75
CA ALA A 51 -9.57 7.23 -12.68
C ALA A 51 -10.80 6.32 -12.82
N ILE A 52 -11.55 6.09 -11.73
CA ILE A 52 -12.70 5.19 -11.75
C ILE A 52 -13.91 5.74 -12.49
N LYS A 53 -13.92 7.03 -12.80
CA LYS A 53 -15.06 7.66 -13.49
C LYS A 53 -15.35 7.04 -14.86
N LYS A 54 -14.32 6.46 -15.50
CA LYS A 54 -14.45 5.85 -16.82
C LYS A 54 -14.57 4.33 -16.76
N LYS A 55 -14.70 3.77 -15.56
CA LYS A 55 -14.78 2.31 -15.37
C LYS A 55 -16.10 1.94 -14.72
N PRO A 56 -17.07 1.45 -15.52
CA PRO A 56 -18.40 1.11 -14.99
C PRO A 56 -18.36 0.12 -13.83
N MET A 57 -17.45 -0.84 -13.86
CA MET A 57 -17.27 -1.83 -12.81
C MET A 57 -16.90 -1.19 -11.47
N LEU A 58 -16.29 -0.01 -11.51
CA LEU A 58 -15.79 0.69 -10.32
C LEU A 58 -16.63 1.91 -9.95
N THR A 59 -17.82 2.04 -10.49
CA THR A 59 -18.72 3.16 -10.17
C THR A 59 -19.01 3.16 -8.67
N GLY A 60 -18.65 4.24 -7.98
CA GLY A 60 -18.87 4.37 -6.55
C GLY A 60 -17.96 3.50 -5.69
N CYS A 61 -16.95 2.87 -6.27
CA CYS A 61 -16.01 2.02 -5.53
C CYS A 61 -15.15 2.87 -4.60
N ALA A 62 -15.25 2.62 -3.30
CA ALA A 62 -14.44 3.31 -2.30
C ALA A 62 -13.05 2.70 -2.19
N MET A 63 -12.04 3.54 -2.04
CA MET A 63 -10.68 3.07 -1.72
C MET A 63 -10.40 3.36 -0.25
N LYS A 64 -10.15 2.31 0.50
CA LYS A 64 -9.75 2.40 1.91
C LYS A 64 -8.25 2.18 1.99
N VAL A 65 -7.56 2.93 2.82
CA VAL A 65 -6.11 2.82 2.99
C VAL A 65 -5.79 2.44 4.43
N GLU A 66 -4.95 1.43 4.57
CA GLU A 66 -4.39 1.04 5.87
C GLU A 66 -2.88 1.26 5.80
N ILE A 67 -2.32 1.92 6.80
CA ILE A 67 -0.89 2.17 6.89
C ILE A 67 -0.24 1.06 7.72
N LEU A 68 0.78 0.41 7.14
CA LEU A 68 1.54 -0.62 7.83
C LEU A 68 2.78 0.00 8.47
N PRO A 69 3.04 -0.27 9.76
CA PRO A 69 4.22 0.30 10.43
C PRO A 69 5.51 -0.22 9.82
N ALA A 70 6.52 0.65 9.76
CA ALA A 70 7.84 0.29 9.27
C ALA A 70 8.71 -0.21 10.42
N ILE A 71 9.36 -1.35 10.21
CA ILE A 71 10.23 -1.99 11.20
C ILE A 71 11.58 -2.24 10.56
N THR A 72 12.65 -1.89 11.27
CA THR A 72 14.04 -2.12 10.87
C THR A 72 14.68 -3.16 11.76
N TRP A 73 15.50 -4.02 11.16
CA TRP A 73 16.29 -5.03 11.85
C TRP A 73 17.71 -4.51 12.09
N CYS A 74 18.22 -4.70 13.28
CA CYS A 74 19.63 -4.43 13.59
C CYS A 74 20.40 -5.74 13.66
N ASP A 75 21.38 -5.91 12.78
CA ASP A 75 22.23 -7.09 12.78
C ASP A 75 23.31 -7.02 13.88
N GLY A 76 23.57 -5.84 14.39
CA GLY A 76 24.55 -5.65 15.48
C GLY A 76 24.09 -6.24 16.80
N CYS A 77 22.85 -5.96 17.21
CA CYS A 77 22.30 -6.46 18.48
C CYS A 77 21.13 -7.44 18.30
N LYS A 78 20.79 -7.79 17.06
CA LYS A 78 19.74 -8.77 16.73
C LYS A 78 18.36 -8.38 17.28
N GLN A 79 18.02 -7.11 17.16
CA GLN A 79 16.73 -6.59 17.62
C GLN A 79 16.04 -5.81 16.50
N GLU A 80 14.71 -5.74 16.59
CA GLU A 80 13.89 -4.91 15.71
C GLU A 80 13.58 -3.59 16.40
N TYR A 81 13.36 -2.53 15.62
CA TYR A 81 12.93 -1.25 16.15
C TYR A 81 12.08 -0.49 15.13
N PRO A 82 11.24 0.49 15.60
CA PRO A 82 10.44 1.30 14.69
C PRO A 82 11.31 2.21 13.82
N THR A 83 11.15 2.12 12.51
CA THR A 83 12.00 2.81 11.55
C THR A 83 11.88 4.34 11.59
N VAL A 84 10.64 4.84 11.63
CA VAL A 84 10.37 6.28 11.49
C VAL A 84 11.03 7.09 12.62
N GLN A 85 11.02 6.56 13.84
CA GLN A 85 11.59 7.25 15.00
C GLN A 85 13.10 7.26 15.03
N HIS A 86 13.76 6.27 14.40
CA HIS A 86 15.20 6.05 14.59
C HIS A 86 16.03 5.96 13.31
N GLY A 87 15.37 5.77 12.17
CA GLY A 87 16.06 5.67 10.88
C GLY A 87 16.96 4.44 10.79
N ARG A 88 18.18 4.65 10.31
CA ARG A 88 19.12 3.56 10.06
C ARG A 88 20.07 3.25 11.22
N ILE A 89 20.04 4.06 12.26
CA ILE A 89 20.92 3.88 13.43
C ILE A 89 20.13 3.23 14.54
N CYS A 90 20.59 2.05 14.97
CA CYS A 90 19.91 1.32 16.03
C CYS A 90 19.87 2.11 17.33
N PRO A 91 18.68 2.30 17.94
CA PRO A 91 18.56 3.03 19.20
C PRO A 91 19.12 2.27 20.40
N TYR A 92 19.34 0.96 20.25
CA TYR A 92 19.82 0.11 21.35
C TYR A 92 21.33 -0.02 21.39
N CYS A 93 22.00 -0.13 20.23
CA CYS A 93 23.45 -0.36 20.19
C CYS A 93 24.22 0.64 19.31
N GLY A 94 23.52 1.53 18.60
CA GLY A 94 24.17 2.53 17.75
C GLY A 94 24.75 2.02 16.45
N SER A 95 24.52 0.76 16.09
CA SER A 95 25.02 0.17 14.85
C SER A 95 24.31 0.74 13.62
N GLU A 96 25.05 0.83 12.52
CA GLU A 96 24.49 1.17 11.21
C GLU A 96 24.28 -0.08 10.35
N LYS A 97 24.54 -1.27 10.88
CA LYS A 97 24.29 -2.54 10.19
C LYS A 97 22.82 -2.92 10.33
N THR A 98 21.99 -2.17 9.64
CA THR A 98 20.53 -2.29 9.74
C THR A 98 19.91 -2.36 8.36
N TRP A 99 18.73 -2.99 8.28
CA TRP A 99 17.94 -2.99 7.05
C TRP A 99 16.46 -3.03 7.36
N LEU A 100 15.68 -2.50 6.43
CA LEU A 100 14.24 -2.46 6.55
C LEU A 100 13.65 -3.87 6.39
N LEU A 101 12.85 -4.31 7.37
CA LEU A 101 12.13 -5.58 7.29
C LEU A 101 10.77 -5.41 6.62
N LYS A 102 10.06 -4.35 6.99
CA LYS A 102 8.73 -4.07 6.44
C LYS A 102 8.43 -2.58 6.56
N GLY A 103 7.45 -2.11 5.79
CA GLY A 103 7.02 -0.72 5.82
C GLY A 103 7.08 -0.01 4.48
N ASN A 104 7.47 -0.70 3.40
CA ASN A 104 7.47 -0.14 2.05
C ASN A 104 6.49 -0.86 1.11
N GLU A 105 5.53 -1.59 1.67
CA GLU A 105 4.56 -2.36 0.91
C GLU A 105 3.55 -1.49 0.17
N LEU A 106 3.00 -2.07 -0.88
CA LEU A 106 1.82 -1.57 -1.55
C LEU A 106 1.03 -2.79 -2.01
N ASN A 107 0.00 -3.16 -1.24
CA ASN A 107 -0.74 -4.39 -1.47
C ASN A 107 -2.24 -4.13 -1.53
N ILE A 108 -2.94 -4.91 -2.36
CA ILE A 108 -4.39 -5.00 -2.30
C ILE A 108 -4.70 -6.01 -1.19
N LYS A 109 -5.24 -5.54 -0.08
CA LYS A 109 -5.56 -6.39 1.07
C LYS A 109 -6.87 -7.13 0.88
N GLU A 110 -7.89 -6.42 0.43
CA GLU A 110 -9.20 -7.02 0.28
C GLU A 110 -10.05 -6.25 -0.74
N VAL A 111 -10.99 -6.96 -1.36
CA VAL A 111 -11.90 -6.41 -2.35
C VAL A 111 -13.31 -6.83 -1.95
N GLU A 112 -14.23 -5.87 -1.80
CA GLU A 112 -15.63 -6.15 -1.55
C GLU A 112 -16.41 -6.04 -2.85
N VAL A 113 -17.16 -7.08 -3.20
CA VAL A 113 -17.92 -7.14 -4.44
C VAL A 113 -19.43 -7.21 -4.14
N LEU A 114 -20.22 -6.82 -5.12
CA LEU A 114 -21.69 -6.96 -5.06
C LEU A 114 -22.14 -8.30 -5.61
#